data_c32d4a2b15f90aa2f3632af3e5bbdc83
#
_entry.id   c32d4a2b15f90aa2f3632af3e5bbdc83
#
_cell.length_a   1.000
_cell.length_b   1.000
_cell.length_c   1.000
_cell.angle_alpha   90.00
_cell.angle_beta   90.00
_cell.angle_gamma   90.00
#
_symmetry.space_group_name_H-M   'P 1'
#
loop_
_entity.id
_entity.type
_entity.pdbx_description
1 polymer ?
#
loop_
_entity_poly.entity_id
_entity_poly.type
_entity_poly.pdbx_seq_one_letter_code
_entity_poly.pdbx_strand_id
1 'polypeptide(L)'
;MDKLLERIWLIARENPKGFTITIPDCKPVRSGWCIGHKETQNSFGKKGLKRVLEHSLKTTKVVGGWKGYGGKYYFDTVIIEADAETALDLKQEHWQISIYHLDTGRIL
;
A
#
# COMPACT_ATOMS: atom_id res chain seq x y z
N MET A 1 -13.71 -3.84 -11.93
CA MET A 1 -13.22 -2.80 -11.01
C MET A 1 -14.07 -2.74 -9.74
N ASP A 2 -15.38 -2.66 -9.85
CA ASP A 2 -16.25 -2.49 -8.66
C ASP A 2 -16.19 -3.66 -7.68
N LYS A 3 -16.13 -4.89 -8.18
CA LYS A 3 -16.01 -6.07 -7.31
C LYS A 3 -14.67 -6.09 -6.57
N LEU A 4 -13.60 -5.71 -7.25
CA LEU A 4 -12.28 -5.63 -6.63
C LEU A 4 -12.24 -4.54 -5.58
N LEU A 5 -12.80 -3.37 -5.87
CA LEU A 5 -12.86 -2.26 -4.94
C LEU A 5 -13.62 -2.67 -3.67
N GLU A 6 -14.78 -3.28 -3.80
CA GLU A 6 -15.58 -3.71 -2.65
C GLU A 6 -14.86 -4.77 -1.82
N ARG A 7 -14.17 -5.70 -2.49
CA ARG A 7 -13.39 -6.73 -1.80
C ARG A 7 -12.28 -6.13 -0.96
N ILE A 8 -11.52 -5.17 -1.52
CA ILE A 8 -10.42 -4.52 -0.81
C ILE A 8 -10.94 -3.61 0.29
N TRP A 9 -12.07 -2.94 0.06
CA TRP A 9 -12.73 -2.14 1.08
C TRP A 9 -13.08 -2.99 2.31
N LEU A 10 -13.57 -4.20 2.07
CA LEU A 10 -13.88 -5.14 3.15
C LEU A 10 -12.61 -5.60 3.88
N ILE A 11 -11.54 -5.91 3.14
CA ILE A 11 -10.24 -6.26 3.72
C ILE A 11 -9.73 -5.13 4.63
N ALA A 12 -9.87 -3.89 4.20
CA ALA A 12 -9.45 -2.72 5.00
C ALA A 12 -10.23 -2.65 6.32
N ARG A 13 -11.52 -2.88 6.27
CA ARG A 13 -12.36 -2.85 7.48
C ARG A 13 -11.98 -3.96 8.47
N GLU A 14 -11.54 -5.11 7.98
CA GLU A 14 -11.12 -6.23 8.81
C GLU A 14 -9.67 -6.08 9.29
N ASN A 15 -8.91 -5.15 8.74
CA ASN A 15 -7.49 -4.95 9.03
C ASN A 15 -7.19 -3.49 9.39
N PRO A 16 -7.68 -2.99 10.54
CA PRO A 16 -7.46 -1.59 10.92
C PRO A 16 -5.99 -1.22 11.11
N LYS A 17 -5.12 -2.19 11.39
CA LYS A 17 -3.68 -1.94 11.54
C LYS A 17 -2.94 -1.92 10.21
N GLY A 18 -3.61 -2.28 9.12
CA GLY A 18 -3.03 -2.25 7.80
C GLY A 18 -2.96 -3.60 7.12
N PHE A 19 -2.72 -3.54 5.82
CA PHE A 19 -2.56 -4.71 4.97
C PHE A 19 -1.67 -4.39 3.79
N THR A 20 -1.09 -5.42 3.19
CA THR A 20 -0.38 -5.33 1.91
C THR A 20 -0.72 -6.57 1.10
N ILE A 21 -1.31 -6.37 -0.06
CA ILE A 21 -1.81 -7.47 -0.90
C ILE A 21 -1.47 -7.27 -2.36
N THR A 22 -1.35 -8.37 -3.09
CA THR A 22 -1.31 -8.32 -4.55
C THR A 22 -2.73 -8.16 -5.10
N ILE A 23 -2.85 -7.59 -6.30
CA ILE A 23 -4.13 -7.47 -7.00
C ILE A 23 -3.99 -8.01 -8.42
N PRO A 24 -5.06 -8.57 -9.01
CA PRO A 24 -6.44 -8.65 -8.50
C PRO A 24 -6.73 -9.83 -7.55
N ASP A 25 -5.76 -10.71 -7.30
CA ASP A 25 -5.96 -11.94 -6.53
C ASP A 25 -6.07 -11.75 -5.02
N CYS A 26 -5.71 -10.56 -4.51
CA CYS A 26 -5.81 -10.19 -3.08
C CYS A 26 -5.03 -11.13 -2.15
N LYS A 27 -3.85 -11.57 -2.56
CA LYS A 27 -2.99 -12.41 -1.73
C LYS A 27 -2.09 -11.56 -0.85
N PRO A 28 -1.95 -11.91 0.45
CA PRO A 28 -1.05 -11.16 1.33
C PRO A 28 0.40 -11.21 0.87
N VAL A 29 1.09 -10.06 0.93
CA VAL A 29 2.52 -9.96 0.76
C VAL A 29 3.15 -9.99 2.15
N ARG A 30 4.10 -10.89 2.40
CA ARG A 30 4.62 -11.15 3.73
C ARG A 30 6.10 -10.83 3.91
N SER A 31 6.79 -10.44 2.84
CA SER A 31 8.22 -10.14 2.92
C SER A 31 8.60 -8.94 2.07
N GLY A 32 9.72 -8.32 2.42
CA GLY A 32 10.29 -7.19 1.72
C GLY A 32 9.94 -5.85 2.38
N TRP A 33 10.56 -4.81 1.87
CA TRP A 33 10.28 -3.43 2.25
C TRP A 33 9.12 -2.90 1.43
N CYS A 34 8.18 -2.24 2.09
CA CYS A 34 7.04 -1.59 1.45
C CYS A 34 7.29 -0.11 1.31
N ILE A 35 7.31 0.39 0.09
CA ILE A 35 7.48 1.80 -0.23
C ILE A 35 6.20 2.30 -0.92
N GLY A 36 5.55 3.31 -0.37
CA GLY A 36 4.39 3.93 -1.00
C GLY A 36 4.79 4.68 -2.26
N HIS A 37 4.04 4.54 -3.33
CA HIS A 37 4.31 5.22 -4.60
C HIS A 37 3.86 6.68 -4.51
N LYS A 38 4.70 7.61 -4.94
CA LYS A 38 4.41 9.06 -4.88
C LYS A 38 3.13 9.47 -5.62
N GLU A 39 2.77 8.75 -6.66
CA GLU A 39 1.59 9.05 -7.50
C GLU A 39 0.26 8.85 -6.76
N THR A 40 0.26 8.06 -5.67
CA THR A 40 -0.96 7.74 -4.95
C THR A 40 -0.98 8.26 -3.52
N GLN A 41 -0.10 9.21 -3.19
CA GLN A 41 -0.07 9.83 -1.86
C GLN A 41 -1.40 10.48 -1.51
N ASN A 42 -1.75 10.43 -0.23
CA ASN A 42 -2.96 11.05 0.33
C ASN A 42 -4.27 10.52 -0.24
N SER A 43 -4.28 9.26 -0.68
CA SER A 43 -5.49 8.60 -1.16
C SER A 43 -6.22 7.93 0.00
N PHE A 44 -7.44 8.35 0.29
CA PHE A 44 -8.22 7.79 1.39
C PHE A 44 -9.68 7.62 0.97
N GLY A 45 -10.39 6.76 1.71
CA GLY A 45 -11.78 6.45 1.43
C GLY A 45 -11.96 5.70 0.12
N LYS A 46 -13.20 5.52 -0.32
CA LYS A 46 -13.50 4.77 -1.55
C LYS A 46 -12.98 5.47 -2.80
N LYS A 47 -13.02 6.79 -2.85
CA LYS A 47 -12.46 7.55 -3.98
C LYS A 47 -10.96 7.36 -4.08
N GLY A 48 -10.28 7.43 -2.92
CA GLY A 48 -8.84 7.20 -2.86
C GLY A 48 -8.48 5.77 -3.27
N LEU A 49 -9.25 4.80 -2.80
CA LEU A 49 -9.03 3.40 -3.16
C LEU A 49 -9.19 3.18 -4.66
N LYS A 50 -10.21 3.77 -5.28
CA LYS A 50 -10.40 3.65 -6.73
C LYS A 50 -9.20 4.18 -7.50
N ARG A 51 -8.69 5.35 -7.11
CA ARG A 51 -7.50 5.95 -7.71
C ARG A 51 -6.28 5.04 -7.58
N VAL A 52 -6.09 4.48 -6.39
CA VAL A 52 -4.98 3.57 -6.11
C VAL A 52 -5.09 2.29 -6.94
N LEU A 53 -6.28 1.72 -7.05
CA LEU A 53 -6.49 0.51 -7.85
C LEU A 53 -6.19 0.74 -9.33
N GLU A 54 -6.66 1.85 -9.89
CA GLU A 54 -6.39 2.19 -11.28
C GLU A 54 -4.89 2.31 -11.54
N HIS A 55 -4.17 2.98 -10.65
CA HIS A 55 -2.72 3.12 -10.76
C HIS A 55 -1.98 1.79 -10.55
N SER A 56 -2.36 1.04 -9.52
CA SER A 56 -1.69 -0.20 -9.15
C SER A 56 -1.82 -1.28 -10.21
N LEU A 57 -2.98 -1.40 -10.85
CA LEU A 57 -3.19 -2.37 -11.92
C LEU A 57 -2.27 -2.15 -13.12
N LYS A 58 -1.83 -0.91 -13.34
CA LYS A 58 -0.93 -0.53 -14.43
C LYS A 58 0.55 -0.58 -14.03
N THR A 59 0.86 -0.73 -12.76
CA THR A 59 2.23 -0.63 -12.25
C THR A 59 2.63 -1.86 -11.45
N THR A 60 2.67 -1.75 -10.12
CA THR A 60 3.23 -2.80 -9.26
C THR A 60 2.28 -3.97 -8.99
N LYS A 61 0.99 -3.75 -9.14
CA LYS A 61 -0.07 -4.69 -8.76
C LYS A 61 -0.01 -5.09 -7.29
N VAL A 62 0.44 -4.15 -6.44
CA VAL A 62 0.46 -4.29 -4.99
C VAL A 62 -0.19 -3.07 -4.37
N VAL A 63 -1.11 -3.31 -3.45
CA VAL A 63 -1.85 -2.27 -2.75
C VAL A 63 -1.64 -2.43 -1.26
N GLY A 64 -1.38 -1.33 -0.59
CA GLY A 64 -1.32 -1.26 0.86
C GLY A 64 -2.41 -0.36 1.41
N GLY A 65 -2.72 -0.54 2.67
CA GLY A 65 -3.66 0.32 3.36
C GLY A 65 -3.38 0.36 4.85
N TRP A 66 -3.77 1.46 5.48
CA TRP A 66 -3.60 1.65 6.92
C TRP A 66 -4.53 2.75 7.42
N LYS A 67 -4.95 2.62 8.68
CA LYS A 67 -5.80 3.63 9.30
C LYS A 67 -4.95 4.74 9.90
N GLY A 68 -5.14 5.95 9.39
CA GLY A 68 -4.40 7.12 9.83
C GLY A 68 -5.17 7.98 10.82
N TYR A 69 -4.68 9.19 11.01
CA TYR A 69 -5.30 10.17 11.89
C TYR A 69 -6.71 10.54 11.44
N GLY A 70 -7.58 10.85 12.41
CA GLY A 70 -8.94 11.26 12.11
C GLY A 70 -9.86 10.14 11.66
N GLY A 71 -9.44 8.89 11.84
CA GLY A 71 -10.23 7.73 11.44
C GLY A 71 -10.27 7.44 9.95
N LYS A 72 -9.48 8.16 9.16
CA LYS A 72 -9.39 7.93 7.71
C LYS A 72 -8.55 6.71 7.42
N TYR A 73 -9.03 5.88 6.51
CA TYR A 73 -8.25 4.76 6.02
C TYR A 73 -7.56 5.15 4.72
N TYR A 74 -6.23 5.13 4.73
CA TYR A 74 -5.40 5.49 3.58
C TYR A 74 -5.02 4.27 2.77
N PHE A 75 -4.92 4.44 1.47
CA PHE A 75 -4.49 3.40 0.53
C PHE A 75 -3.33 3.94 -0.31
N ASP A 76 -2.44 3.06 -0.73
CA ASP A 76 -1.37 3.44 -1.65
C ASP A 76 -0.98 2.27 -2.56
N THR A 77 -0.43 2.63 -3.71
CA THR A 77 0.28 1.68 -4.55
C THR A 77 1.62 1.41 -3.85
N VAL A 78 1.96 0.14 -3.68
CA VAL A 78 3.16 -0.26 -2.94
C VAL A 78 4.20 -0.85 -3.87
N ILE A 79 5.44 -0.42 -3.67
CA ILE A 79 6.62 -1.03 -4.27
C ILE A 79 7.21 -1.98 -3.24
N ILE A 80 7.47 -3.22 -3.62
CA ILE A 80 8.10 -4.21 -2.74
C ILE A 80 9.56 -4.35 -3.15
N GLU A 81 10.46 -4.15 -2.19
CA GLU A 81 11.90 -4.25 -2.42
C GLU A 81 12.57 -5.08 -1.33
N ALA A 82 13.35 -6.07 -1.74
CA ALA A 82 14.03 -6.96 -0.81
C ALA A 82 15.29 -6.33 -0.20
N ASP A 83 16.00 -5.52 -1.00
CA ASP A 83 17.26 -4.91 -0.59
C ASP A 83 17.05 -3.60 0.17
N ALA A 84 17.63 -3.50 1.38
CA ALA A 84 17.43 -2.34 2.24
C ALA A 84 17.99 -1.04 1.64
N GLU A 85 19.15 -1.10 1.00
CA GLU A 85 19.74 0.11 0.40
C GLU A 85 18.90 0.64 -0.76
N THR A 86 18.47 -0.27 -1.63
CA THR A 86 17.57 0.09 -2.74
C THR A 86 16.25 0.61 -2.21
N ALA A 87 15.73 0.03 -1.13
CA ALA A 87 14.51 0.51 -0.50
C ALA A 87 14.64 1.93 0.03
N LEU A 88 15.79 2.28 0.61
CA LEU A 88 16.06 3.65 1.08
C LEU A 88 16.14 4.64 -0.07
N ASP A 89 16.73 4.25 -1.21
CA ASP A 89 16.75 5.09 -2.40
C ASP A 89 15.33 5.32 -2.93
N LEU A 90 14.51 4.27 -2.96
CA LEU A 90 13.11 4.38 -3.37
C LEU A 90 12.29 5.24 -2.42
N LYS A 91 12.56 5.14 -1.12
CA LYS A 91 11.92 6.01 -0.12
C LYS A 91 12.14 7.48 -0.48
N GLN A 92 13.36 7.86 -0.81
CA GLN A 92 13.71 9.22 -1.17
C GLN A 92 13.07 9.63 -2.50
N GLU A 93 13.16 8.76 -3.50
CA GLU A 93 12.58 9.00 -4.84
C GLU A 93 11.06 9.23 -4.77
N HIS A 94 10.37 8.51 -3.90
CA HIS A 94 8.92 8.59 -3.75
C HIS A 94 8.46 9.49 -2.61
N TRP A 95 9.37 10.28 -2.03
CA TRP A 95 9.09 11.28 -0.98
C TRP A 95 8.38 10.69 0.24
N GLN A 96 8.72 9.46 0.60
CA GLN A 96 8.09 8.79 1.74
C GLN A 96 8.76 9.21 3.06
N ILE A 97 7.96 9.46 4.08
CA ILE A 97 8.45 9.77 5.42
C ILE A 97 9.08 8.53 6.03
N SER A 98 8.49 7.36 5.78
CA SER A 98 8.99 6.09 6.29
C SER A 98 8.66 4.96 5.34
N ILE A 99 9.40 3.87 5.48
CA ILE A 99 9.13 2.60 4.80
C ILE A 99 9.03 1.48 5.85
N TYR A 100 8.31 0.42 5.51
CA TYR A 100 7.98 -0.65 6.45
C TYR A 100 8.53 -1.99 5.96
N HIS A 101 9.20 -2.73 6.85
CA HIS A 101 9.72 -4.06 6.55
C HIS A 101 8.74 -5.13 7.00
N LEU A 102 8.17 -5.88 6.07
CA LEU A 102 7.13 -6.87 6.37
C LEU A 102 7.66 -8.02 7.23
N ASP A 103 8.91 -8.43 7.03
CA ASP A 103 9.51 -9.56 7.74
C ASP A 103 9.68 -9.29 9.23
N THR A 104 10.02 -8.06 9.61
CA THR A 104 10.43 -7.73 10.97
C THR A 104 9.54 -6.70 11.66
N GLY A 105 8.69 -5.98 10.92
CA GLY A 105 7.94 -4.84 11.43
C GLY A 105 8.78 -3.58 11.61
N ARG A 106 10.02 -3.59 11.12
CA ARG A 106 10.94 -2.47 11.24
C ARG A 106 10.50 -1.30 10.35
N ILE A 107 10.68 -0.08 10.87
CA ILE A 107 10.38 1.16 10.15
C ILE A 107 11.67 1.96 9.97
N LEU A 108 11.91 2.39 8.76
CA LEU A 108 13.04 3.26 8.44
C LEU A 108 12.61 4.61 7.90
#